data_a3b5bd74a4f503bfde290cd757f43224
#
_entry.id   a3b5bd74a4f503bfde290cd757f43224
#
_cell.length_a   1.000
_cell.length_b   1.000
_cell.length_c   1.000
_cell.angle_alpha   90.00
_cell.angle_beta   90.00
_cell.angle_gamma   90.00
#
_symmetry.space_group_name_H-M   'P 1'
#
loop_
_entity.id
_entity.type
_entity.pdbx_description
1 polymer ?
#
loop_
_entity_poly.entity_id
_entity_poly.type
_entity_poly.pdbx_seq_one_letter_code
_entity_poly.pdbx_strand_id
1 'polypeptide(L)'
;MAAAIIGFIRNETVALIRMKIGKDIGSAALVTDGHNTRVDGLTNLAVPFGAVEVSLGFPLADPVVGLVISAAILRIVVETSKSVFSRLLDGVEPDEVRNVALVTGGARGVAEVRVRWLGHKILAGVNFAVDPDLSVASGHDIAEDAHHQLLHSLKYVPNATVHVNL
;
A
#
# COMPACT_ATOMS: atom_id res chain seq x y z
N MET A 1 -19.31 -25.75 16.88
CA MET A 1 -19.97 -24.84 15.93
C MET A 1 -20.01 -23.40 16.43
N ALA A 2 -20.70 -23.05 17.50
CA ALA A 2 -20.81 -21.68 17.99
C ALA A 2 -19.45 -20.99 18.22
N ALA A 3 -18.50 -21.64 18.88
CA ALA A 3 -17.17 -21.10 19.12
C ALA A 3 -16.39 -20.77 17.83
N ALA A 4 -16.50 -21.61 16.80
CA ALA A 4 -15.84 -21.37 15.52
C ALA A 4 -16.45 -20.17 14.75
N ILE A 5 -17.77 -20.03 14.81
CA ILE A 5 -18.48 -18.87 14.21
C ILE A 5 -18.08 -17.59 14.94
N ILE A 6 -18.05 -17.60 16.26
CA ILE A 6 -17.62 -16.45 17.06
C ILE A 6 -16.15 -16.11 16.75
N GLY A 7 -15.29 -17.12 16.66
CA GLY A 7 -13.88 -16.96 16.30
C GLY A 7 -13.70 -16.34 14.91
N PHE A 8 -14.48 -16.81 13.93
CA PHE A 8 -14.47 -16.26 12.58
C PHE A 8 -14.93 -14.79 12.56
N ILE A 9 -16.06 -14.47 13.19
CA ILE A 9 -16.57 -13.10 13.23
C ILE A 9 -15.55 -12.15 13.89
N ARG A 10 -14.90 -12.59 14.96
CA ARG A 10 -13.84 -11.82 15.62
C ARG A 10 -12.66 -11.59 14.68
N ASN A 11 -12.16 -12.64 14.03
CA ASN A 11 -11.03 -12.53 13.12
C ASN A 11 -11.37 -11.65 11.92
N GLU A 12 -12.55 -11.80 11.33
CA GLU A 12 -12.97 -10.96 10.20
C GLU A 12 -13.11 -9.50 10.60
N THR A 13 -13.65 -9.20 11.78
CA THR A 13 -13.74 -7.84 12.31
C THR A 13 -12.35 -7.22 12.48
N VAL A 14 -11.41 -7.95 13.09
CA VAL A 14 -10.03 -7.48 13.27
C VAL A 14 -9.33 -7.30 11.93
N ALA A 15 -9.53 -8.23 10.98
CA ALA A 15 -8.98 -8.15 9.63
C ALA A 15 -9.43 -6.89 8.89
N LEU A 16 -10.74 -6.60 8.93
CA LEU A 16 -11.32 -5.41 8.29
C LEU A 16 -10.77 -4.11 8.89
N ILE A 17 -10.67 -4.03 10.22
CA ILE A 17 -10.11 -2.87 10.92
C ILE A 17 -8.64 -2.67 10.53
N ARG A 18 -7.81 -3.73 10.57
CA ARG A 18 -6.40 -3.66 10.20
C ARG A 18 -6.22 -3.23 8.74
N MET A 19 -6.97 -3.82 7.82
CA MET A 19 -6.89 -3.45 6.40
C MET A 19 -7.33 -2.00 6.16
N LYS A 20 -8.39 -1.53 6.83
CA LYS A 20 -8.83 -0.15 6.71
C LYS A 20 -7.78 0.82 7.22
N ILE A 21 -7.35 0.66 8.47
CA ILE A 21 -6.30 1.51 9.07
C ILE A 21 -5.01 1.44 8.24
N GLY A 22 -4.60 0.23 7.82
CA GLY A 22 -3.41 0.05 7.00
C GLY A 22 -3.46 0.82 5.69
N LYS A 23 -4.61 0.86 5.03
CA LYS A 23 -4.81 1.68 3.82
C LYS A 23 -4.79 3.18 4.13
N ASP A 24 -5.43 3.59 5.23
CA ASP A 24 -5.51 5.01 5.62
C ASP A 24 -4.14 5.61 5.94
N ILE A 25 -3.27 4.84 6.61
CA ILE A 25 -1.90 5.26 6.95
C ILE A 25 -0.83 4.83 5.94
N GLY A 26 -1.21 4.14 4.86
CA GLY A 26 -0.27 3.65 3.84
C GLY A 26 0.62 2.48 4.29
N SER A 27 0.27 1.76 5.37
CA SER A 27 1.06 0.64 5.89
C SER A 27 0.74 -0.68 5.20
N ALA A 28 1.62 -1.11 4.28
CA ALA A 28 1.50 -2.43 3.64
C ALA A 28 1.57 -3.58 4.66
N ALA A 29 2.40 -3.44 5.69
CA ALA A 29 2.53 -4.45 6.75
C ALA A 29 1.20 -4.68 7.48
N LEU A 30 0.48 -3.61 7.83
CA LEU A 30 -0.81 -3.72 8.51
C LEU A 30 -1.90 -4.28 7.60
N VAL A 31 -1.89 -3.95 6.31
CA VAL A 31 -2.79 -4.54 5.31
C VAL A 31 -2.52 -6.04 5.18
N THR A 32 -1.26 -6.45 5.07
CA THR A 32 -0.85 -7.86 4.98
C THR A 32 -1.26 -8.64 6.23
N ASP A 33 -1.06 -8.06 7.41
CA ASP A 33 -1.48 -8.67 8.68
C ASP A 33 -3.00 -8.83 8.77
N GLY A 34 -3.76 -7.89 8.23
CA GLY A 34 -5.21 -8.01 8.05
C GLY A 34 -5.59 -9.19 7.14
N HIS A 35 -4.89 -9.39 6.04
CA HIS A 35 -5.11 -10.55 5.16
C HIS A 35 -4.77 -11.87 5.84
N ASN A 36 -3.67 -11.96 6.61
CA ASN A 36 -3.32 -13.14 7.39
C ASN A 36 -4.41 -13.47 8.43
N THR A 37 -4.90 -12.46 9.16
CA THR A 37 -6.00 -12.65 10.11
C THR A 37 -7.28 -13.18 9.45
N ARG A 38 -7.57 -12.76 8.22
CA ARG A 38 -8.70 -13.27 7.42
C ARG A 38 -8.48 -14.74 7.03
N VAL A 39 -7.28 -15.11 6.59
CA VAL A 39 -6.92 -16.50 6.29
C VAL A 39 -7.11 -17.39 7.51
N ASP A 40 -6.65 -16.95 8.68
CA ASP A 40 -6.84 -17.67 9.95
C ASP A 40 -8.32 -17.85 10.30
N GLY A 41 -9.13 -16.82 10.05
CA GLY A 41 -10.59 -16.88 10.23
C GLY A 41 -11.25 -17.93 9.34
N LEU A 42 -10.89 -17.95 8.05
CA LEU A 42 -11.41 -18.92 7.08
C LEU A 42 -10.99 -20.35 7.42
N THR A 43 -9.75 -20.55 7.85
CA THR A 43 -9.24 -21.85 8.28
C THR A 43 -9.98 -22.36 9.51
N ASN A 44 -10.26 -21.48 10.49
CA ASN A 44 -11.03 -21.83 11.68
C ASN A 44 -12.49 -22.23 11.36
N LEU A 45 -13.07 -21.70 10.29
CA LEU A 45 -14.40 -22.12 9.81
C LEU A 45 -14.37 -23.48 9.12
N ALA A 46 -13.31 -23.81 8.40
CA ALA A 46 -13.18 -25.07 7.68
C ALA A 46 -13.34 -26.29 8.60
N VAL A 47 -12.72 -26.26 9.78
CA VAL A 47 -12.68 -27.38 10.73
C VAL A 47 -14.09 -27.86 11.16
N PRO A 48 -15.00 -26.99 11.63
CA PRO A 48 -16.33 -27.44 12.04
C PRO A 48 -17.22 -27.84 10.85
N PHE A 49 -16.99 -27.30 9.66
CA PHE A 49 -17.73 -27.73 8.46
C PHE A 49 -17.37 -29.17 8.09
N GLY A 50 -16.08 -29.53 8.06
CA GLY A 50 -15.65 -30.91 7.82
C GLY A 50 -16.22 -31.91 8.83
N ALA A 51 -16.33 -31.53 10.12
CA ALA A 51 -16.92 -32.39 11.14
C ALA A 51 -18.44 -32.66 10.91
N VAL A 52 -19.17 -31.66 10.42
CA VAL A 52 -20.61 -31.81 10.09
C VAL A 52 -20.83 -32.68 8.88
N GLU A 53 -20.05 -32.52 7.84
CA GLU A 53 -20.15 -33.29 6.59
C GLU A 53 -19.93 -34.78 6.81
N VAL A 54 -18.92 -35.13 7.63
CA VAL A 54 -18.68 -36.52 8.04
C VAL A 54 -19.88 -37.11 8.77
N SER A 55 -20.53 -36.35 9.63
CA SER A 55 -21.74 -36.77 10.36
C SER A 55 -22.98 -36.94 9.47
N LEU A 56 -23.03 -36.26 8.33
CA LEU A 56 -24.12 -36.32 7.34
C LEU A 56 -23.87 -37.40 6.26
N GLY A 57 -22.75 -38.11 6.29
CA GLY A 57 -22.44 -39.19 5.37
C GLY A 57 -21.99 -38.75 3.97
N PHE A 58 -21.50 -37.49 3.82
CA PHE A 58 -20.99 -36.97 2.56
C PHE A 58 -19.46 -36.79 2.60
N PRO A 59 -18.64 -37.85 2.55
CA PRO A 59 -17.19 -37.77 2.70
C PRO A 59 -16.48 -37.04 1.56
N LEU A 60 -17.16 -36.77 0.44
CA LEU A 60 -16.61 -36.02 -0.69
C LEU A 60 -16.75 -34.49 -0.54
N ALA A 61 -17.55 -34.03 0.40
CA ALA A 61 -17.75 -32.57 0.59
C ALA A 61 -16.55 -31.93 1.25
N ASP A 62 -15.87 -32.60 2.18
CA ASP A 62 -14.65 -32.08 2.84
C ASP A 62 -13.51 -31.73 1.86
N PRO A 63 -13.12 -32.62 0.89
CA PRO A 63 -12.13 -32.23 -0.13
C PRO A 63 -12.56 -31.05 -1.00
N VAL A 64 -13.84 -30.93 -1.33
CA VAL A 64 -14.36 -29.84 -2.17
C VAL A 64 -14.28 -28.50 -1.40
N VAL A 65 -14.75 -28.48 -0.15
CA VAL A 65 -14.64 -27.29 0.72
C VAL A 65 -13.18 -26.92 0.94
N GLY A 66 -12.31 -27.89 1.20
CA GLY A 66 -10.87 -27.68 1.33
C GLY A 66 -10.25 -27.04 0.09
N LEU A 67 -10.62 -27.49 -1.11
CA LEU A 67 -10.16 -26.91 -2.37
C LEU A 67 -10.63 -25.47 -2.56
N VAL A 68 -11.89 -25.16 -2.25
CA VAL A 68 -12.45 -23.81 -2.35
C VAL A 68 -11.72 -22.85 -1.41
N ILE A 69 -11.51 -23.27 -0.15
CA ILE A 69 -10.79 -22.47 0.84
C ILE A 69 -9.32 -22.28 0.41
N SER A 70 -8.67 -23.35 -0.08
CA SER A 70 -7.29 -23.26 -0.57
C SER A 70 -7.16 -22.29 -1.76
N ALA A 71 -8.11 -22.31 -2.69
CA ALA A 71 -8.15 -21.38 -3.81
C ALA A 71 -8.33 -19.92 -3.33
N ALA A 72 -9.21 -19.70 -2.36
CA ALA A 72 -9.42 -18.37 -1.76
C ALA A 72 -8.15 -17.86 -1.06
N ILE A 73 -7.47 -18.70 -0.29
CA ILE A 73 -6.20 -18.38 0.37
C ILE A 73 -5.12 -18.07 -0.66
N LEU A 74 -4.98 -18.90 -1.70
CA LEU A 74 -4.00 -18.69 -2.76
C LEU A 74 -4.21 -17.33 -3.45
N ARG A 75 -5.45 -16.97 -3.73
CA ARG A 75 -5.78 -15.66 -4.29
C ARG A 75 -5.34 -14.53 -3.37
N ILE A 76 -5.64 -14.60 -2.07
CA ILE A 76 -5.22 -13.61 -1.09
C ILE A 76 -3.69 -13.49 -1.05
N VAL A 77 -2.97 -14.61 -1.05
CA VAL A 77 -1.50 -14.64 -1.05
C VAL A 77 -0.94 -13.96 -2.30
N VAL A 78 -1.49 -14.25 -3.47
CA VAL A 78 -1.04 -13.64 -4.74
C VAL A 78 -1.30 -12.14 -4.75
N GLU A 79 -2.48 -11.68 -4.33
CA GLU A 79 -2.84 -10.25 -4.27
C GLU A 79 -1.93 -9.51 -3.27
N THR A 80 -1.68 -10.10 -2.11
CA THR A 80 -0.79 -9.53 -1.07
C THR A 80 0.65 -9.47 -1.57
N SER A 81 1.15 -10.54 -2.18
CA SER A 81 2.50 -10.59 -2.72
C SER A 81 2.71 -9.52 -3.80
N LYS A 82 1.78 -9.36 -4.73
CA LYS A 82 1.84 -8.30 -5.74
C LYS A 82 1.92 -6.91 -5.10
N SER A 83 1.11 -6.64 -4.09
CA SER A 83 1.12 -5.35 -3.39
C SER A 83 2.44 -5.08 -2.67
N VAL A 84 3.04 -6.09 -2.05
CA VAL A 84 4.33 -5.97 -1.37
C VAL A 84 5.46 -5.77 -2.38
N PHE A 85 5.50 -6.59 -3.44
CA PHE A 85 6.52 -6.48 -4.48
C PHE A 85 6.45 -5.14 -5.22
N SER A 86 5.27 -4.67 -5.59
CA SER A 86 5.10 -3.35 -6.21
C SER A 86 5.70 -2.24 -5.33
N ARG A 87 5.43 -2.26 -4.04
CA ARG A 87 6.00 -1.26 -3.12
C ARG A 87 7.51 -1.36 -2.91
N LEU A 88 8.07 -2.56 -3.05
CA LEU A 88 9.51 -2.77 -2.91
C LEU A 88 10.28 -2.40 -4.18
N LEU A 89 9.68 -2.60 -5.35
CA LEU A 89 10.36 -2.44 -6.63
C LEU A 89 10.10 -1.08 -7.30
N ASP A 90 8.85 -0.60 -7.30
CA ASP A 90 8.44 0.54 -8.13
C ASP A 90 8.09 1.82 -7.34
N GLY A 91 8.09 1.77 -6.01
CA GLY A 91 7.81 2.94 -5.19
C GLY A 91 6.43 3.58 -5.49
N VAL A 92 6.40 4.88 -5.58
CA VAL A 92 5.28 5.70 -6.09
C VAL A 92 5.50 5.91 -7.58
N GLU A 93 4.43 6.03 -8.37
CA GLU A 93 4.59 6.44 -9.77
C GLU A 93 5.33 7.79 -9.83
N PRO A 94 6.52 7.83 -10.44
CA PRO A 94 7.29 9.08 -10.54
C PRO A 94 6.50 10.18 -11.24
N ASP A 95 5.52 9.80 -12.07
CA ASP A 95 4.69 10.71 -12.85
C ASP A 95 3.76 11.55 -11.97
N GLU A 96 3.25 11.02 -10.86
CA GLU A 96 2.43 11.79 -9.93
C GLU A 96 3.28 12.91 -9.27
N VAL A 97 4.48 12.57 -8.81
CA VAL A 97 5.42 13.54 -8.22
C VAL A 97 5.88 14.55 -9.28
N ARG A 98 6.15 14.09 -10.50
CA ARG A 98 6.54 14.94 -11.63
C ARG A 98 5.44 15.94 -12.01
N ASN A 99 4.19 15.50 -12.04
CA ASN A 99 3.06 16.37 -12.38
C ASN A 99 2.87 17.50 -11.36
N VAL A 100 2.99 17.19 -10.07
CA VAL A 100 2.96 18.22 -9.01
C VAL A 100 4.14 19.17 -9.16
N ALA A 101 5.33 18.65 -9.44
CA ALA A 101 6.53 19.42 -9.61
C ALA A 101 6.47 20.38 -10.83
N LEU A 102 5.84 19.95 -11.94
CA LEU A 102 5.69 20.75 -13.15
C LEU A 102 4.73 21.96 -12.98
N VAL A 103 3.86 21.94 -11.99
CA VAL A 103 2.94 23.05 -11.68
C VAL A 103 3.65 24.18 -10.93
N THR A 104 4.85 23.93 -10.39
CA THR A 104 5.63 24.96 -9.66
C THR A 104 6.07 26.08 -10.60
N GLY A 105 5.69 27.30 -10.26
CA GLY A 105 6.05 28.48 -11.04
C GLY A 105 7.57 28.73 -11.05
N GLY A 106 8.13 29.05 -12.21
CA GLY A 106 9.56 29.37 -12.36
C GLY A 106 10.47 28.17 -12.69
N ALA A 107 9.97 26.93 -12.62
CA ALA A 107 10.69 25.77 -13.12
C ALA A 107 10.61 25.71 -14.66
N ARG A 108 11.74 25.60 -15.35
CA ARG A 108 11.79 25.32 -16.80
C ARG A 108 11.48 23.87 -17.12
N GLY A 109 11.70 22.97 -16.16
CA GLY A 109 11.39 21.54 -16.31
C GLY A 109 11.85 20.73 -15.10
N VAL A 110 11.43 19.47 -15.08
CA VAL A 110 11.84 18.48 -14.06
C VAL A 110 12.84 17.55 -14.71
N ALA A 111 14.11 17.65 -14.30
CA ALA A 111 15.20 16.88 -14.86
C ALA A 111 15.18 15.42 -14.36
N GLU A 112 14.94 15.22 -13.07
CA GLU A 112 14.92 13.89 -12.47
C GLU A 112 13.94 13.84 -11.29
N VAL A 113 13.23 12.71 -11.18
CA VAL A 113 12.37 12.41 -10.03
C VAL A 113 12.80 11.07 -9.46
N ARG A 114 13.11 11.04 -8.17
CA ARG A 114 13.42 9.83 -7.40
C ARG A 114 12.41 9.66 -6.29
N VAL A 115 11.77 8.51 -6.23
CA VAL A 115 10.77 8.22 -5.23
C VAL A 115 11.05 6.86 -4.62
N ARG A 116 10.96 6.76 -3.29
CA ARG A 116 11.08 5.47 -2.60
C ARG A 116 10.21 5.40 -1.36
N TRP A 117 9.69 4.23 -1.08
CA TRP A 117 9.02 3.96 0.18
C TRP A 117 10.02 3.78 1.32
N LEU A 118 9.73 4.40 2.45
CA LEU A 118 10.38 4.17 3.73
C LEU A 118 9.30 3.77 4.74
N GLY A 119 9.04 2.46 4.84
CA GLY A 119 7.93 1.94 5.63
C GLY A 119 6.57 2.37 5.04
N HIS A 120 5.87 3.25 5.76
CA HIS A 120 4.56 3.79 5.34
C HIS A 120 4.63 5.22 4.79
N LYS A 121 5.83 5.76 4.64
CA LYS A 121 6.11 7.11 4.15
C LYS A 121 6.84 7.05 2.82
N ILE A 122 6.72 8.12 2.06
CA ILE A 122 7.39 8.30 0.77
C ILE A 122 8.49 9.35 0.95
N LEU A 123 9.69 9.03 0.49
CA LEU A 123 10.75 10.01 0.30
C LEU A 123 10.80 10.37 -1.18
N ALA A 124 10.59 11.65 -1.48
CA ALA A 124 10.68 12.19 -2.83
C ALA A 124 11.94 13.05 -2.96
N GLY A 125 12.64 12.87 -4.08
CA GLY A 125 13.72 13.75 -4.51
C GLY A 125 13.41 14.26 -5.91
N VAL A 126 13.45 15.58 -6.11
CA VAL A 126 13.14 16.21 -7.39
C VAL A 126 14.24 17.17 -7.76
N ASN A 127 14.76 17.04 -8.98
CA ASN A 127 15.73 17.95 -9.56
C ASN A 127 15.03 18.85 -10.58
N PHE A 128 15.02 20.16 -10.34
CA PHE A 128 14.46 21.15 -11.23
C PHE A 128 15.53 21.80 -12.08
N ALA A 129 15.21 22.04 -13.33
CA ALA A 129 15.96 22.95 -14.19
C ALA A 129 15.32 24.34 -14.09
N VAL A 130 16.11 25.35 -13.75
CA VAL A 130 15.70 26.75 -13.71
C VAL A 130 16.48 27.59 -14.70
N ASP A 131 16.13 28.85 -14.82
CA ASP A 131 16.87 29.79 -15.67
C ASP A 131 18.28 30.03 -15.08
N PRO A 132 19.36 29.85 -15.88
CA PRO A 132 20.73 30.07 -15.42
C PRO A 132 21.03 31.51 -15.02
N ASP A 133 20.21 32.46 -15.47
CA ASP A 133 20.38 33.89 -15.14
C ASP A 133 19.72 34.27 -13.81
N LEU A 134 19.08 33.33 -13.12
CA LEU A 134 18.46 33.57 -11.80
C LEU A 134 19.52 33.72 -10.70
N SER A 135 19.20 34.60 -9.75
CA SER A 135 20.00 34.67 -8.52
C SER A 135 19.82 33.39 -7.68
N VAL A 136 20.82 33.06 -6.88
CA VAL A 136 20.74 31.94 -5.93
C VAL A 136 19.52 32.08 -4.99
N ALA A 137 19.18 33.29 -4.58
CA ALA A 137 18.01 33.56 -3.75
C ALA A 137 16.71 33.22 -4.48
N SER A 138 16.55 33.64 -5.73
CA SER A 138 15.35 33.33 -6.54
C SER A 138 15.23 31.82 -6.82
N GLY A 139 16.36 31.14 -7.07
CA GLY A 139 16.37 29.69 -7.23
C GLY A 139 15.98 28.95 -5.94
N HIS A 140 16.37 29.47 -4.80
CA HIS A 140 15.98 28.94 -3.49
C HIS A 140 14.49 29.12 -3.23
N ASP A 141 13.91 30.27 -3.54
CA ASP A 141 12.48 30.55 -3.37
C ASP A 141 11.65 29.56 -4.23
N ILE A 142 12.07 29.31 -5.48
CA ILE A 142 11.42 28.29 -6.35
C ILE A 142 11.50 26.89 -5.72
N ALA A 143 12.65 26.54 -5.13
CA ALA A 143 12.82 25.25 -4.46
C ALA A 143 11.94 25.09 -3.23
N GLU A 144 11.77 26.16 -2.44
CA GLU A 144 10.88 26.18 -1.26
C GLU A 144 9.41 26.04 -1.68
N ASP A 145 8.98 26.78 -2.69
CA ASP A 145 7.62 26.67 -3.23
C ASP A 145 7.33 25.25 -3.75
N ALA A 146 8.27 24.66 -4.50
CA ALA A 146 8.17 23.28 -4.96
C ALA A 146 8.08 22.28 -3.80
N HIS A 147 8.91 22.44 -2.79
CA HIS A 147 8.90 21.63 -1.58
C HIS A 147 7.54 21.70 -0.88
N HIS A 148 7.02 22.91 -0.68
CA HIS A 148 5.70 23.13 -0.08
C HIS A 148 4.58 22.47 -0.87
N GLN A 149 4.57 22.61 -2.19
CA GLN A 149 3.57 22.00 -3.05
C GLN A 149 3.61 20.47 -2.99
N LEU A 150 4.81 19.86 -3.03
CA LEU A 150 4.98 18.42 -2.92
C LEU A 150 4.43 17.86 -1.60
N LEU A 151 4.69 18.54 -0.48
CA LEU A 151 4.21 18.13 0.84
C LEU A 151 2.69 18.24 0.98
N HIS A 152 2.06 19.26 0.37
CA HIS A 152 0.63 19.48 0.49
C HIS A 152 -0.21 18.69 -0.51
N SER A 153 0.34 18.41 -1.70
CA SER A 153 -0.40 17.76 -2.77
C SER A 153 -0.30 16.23 -2.74
N LEU A 154 0.77 15.69 -2.16
CA LEU A 154 1.04 14.26 -2.16
C LEU A 154 0.77 13.62 -0.80
N LYS A 155 -0.04 12.57 -0.81
CA LYS A 155 -0.33 11.77 0.39
C LYS A 155 0.90 10.93 0.73
N TYR A 156 1.23 10.84 2.01
CA TYR A 156 2.35 10.04 2.56
C TYR A 156 3.77 10.58 2.29
N VAL A 157 3.93 11.78 1.78
CA VAL A 157 5.22 12.47 1.60
C VAL A 157 5.47 13.41 2.78
N PRO A 158 6.17 12.99 3.83
CA PRO A 158 6.46 13.86 4.98
C PRO A 158 7.65 14.79 4.73
N ASN A 159 8.45 14.48 3.73
CA ASN A 159 9.62 15.28 3.35
C ASN A 159 9.98 15.03 1.88
N ALA A 160 10.37 16.07 1.20
CA ALA A 160 10.88 16.04 -0.16
C ALA A 160 12.23 16.77 -0.22
N THR A 161 13.17 16.23 -0.99
CA THR A 161 14.44 16.91 -1.29
C THR A 161 14.29 17.55 -2.65
N VAL A 162 14.40 18.86 -2.69
CA VAL A 162 14.37 19.64 -3.94
C VAL A 162 15.77 20.14 -4.24
N HIS A 163 16.25 19.83 -5.44
CA HIS A 163 17.53 20.31 -5.94
C HIS A 163 17.31 21.11 -7.21
N VAL A 164 17.96 22.27 -7.28
CA VAL A 164 17.87 23.18 -8.41
C VAL A 164 19.15 23.09 -9.22
N ASN A 165 19.00 22.79 -10.50
CA ASN A 165 20.09 22.74 -11.49
C ASN A 165 19.95 23.95 -12.45
N LEU A 166 21.08 24.45 -12.86
CA LEU A 166 21.18 25.51 -13.90
C LEU A 166 21.14 24.90 -15.28
#